data_a2e038b1dbcff2880d0d8e031fdd5325
#
_entry.id   a2e038b1dbcff2880d0d8e031fdd5325
#
_cell.length_a   1.000
_cell.length_b   1.000
_cell.length_c   1.000
_cell.angle_alpha   90.00
_cell.angle_beta   90.00
_cell.angle_gamma   90.00
#
_symmetry.space_group_name_H-M   'P 1'
#
loop_
_entity.id
_entity.type
_entity.pdbx_description
1 polymer ?
#
loop_
_entity_poly.entity_id
_entity_poly.type
_entity_poly.pdbx_seq_one_letter_code
_entity_poly.pdbx_strand_id
1 'polypeptide(L)'
;MLSAVQERLAPWRAWLFPRRVCLEIQDQALTALALEGSTIAWCETLPLPEGVLVKAWPQQAEALGDLIGDWLIERGYPGARLRAVLPWGASGWRRLQWPESAAAQPLGELLPPDLGAEAFGAPLDQLDLCVHPLEGKWEALLLGARTDLLEAWIDVLAQAGLALDGLEAAGVCCARVATGAQVPLVLFAEADQCWLLLLSHGVPRWQWRLPGPAQLPDLMAELELALAYARRQDPAVGMSPLGLVLSGACVEQREALRPALEGVASAGVLPIDPVAAGAWSASAATALNGPTDRLGLLWGLAMAELTP
;
A
#
# COMPACT_ATOMS: atom_id res chain seq x y z
N MET A 1 21.57 37.30 -6.41
CA MET A 1 20.83 37.41 -7.69
C MET A 1 20.17 36.12 -8.13
N LEU A 2 20.82 34.94 -8.04
CA LEU A 2 20.23 33.68 -8.40
C LEU A 2 19.02 33.26 -7.50
N SER A 3 19.04 33.59 -6.20
CA SER A 3 17.95 33.27 -5.29
C SER A 3 16.64 34.01 -5.61
N ALA A 4 16.74 35.32 -5.93
CA ALA A 4 15.57 36.12 -6.28
C ALA A 4 14.91 35.69 -7.62
N VAL A 5 15.70 35.15 -8.55
CA VAL A 5 15.17 34.59 -9.80
C VAL A 5 14.51 33.23 -9.53
N GLN A 6 15.10 32.40 -8.65
CA GLN A 6 14.51 31.15 -8.25
C GLN A 6 13.19 31.33 -7.53
N GLU A 7 13.07 32.30 -6.61
CA GLU A 7 11.82 32.63 -5.92
C GLU A 7 10.71 33.11 -6.89
N ARG A 8 11.07 33.92 -7.90
CA ARG A 8 10.09 34.35 -8.91
C ARG A 8 9.63 33.24 -9.85
N LEU A 9 10.47 32.26 -10.08
CA LEU A 9 10.15 31.11 -10.94
C LEU A 9 9.50 29.93 -10.14
N ALA A 10 9.54 29.98 -8.83
CA ALA A 10 8.98 28.93 -7.99
C ALA A 10 7.51 28.60 -8.29
N PRO A 11 6.58 29.57 -8.45
CA PRO A 11 5.19 29.28 -8.80
C PRO A 11 5.05 28.61 -10.17
N TRP A 12 5.81 29.07 -11.16
CA TRP A 12 5.80 28.48 -12.50
C TRP A 12 6.39 27.08 -12.53
N ARG A 13 7.45 26.86 -11.74
CA ARG A 13 8.05 25.54 -11.58
C ARG A 13 7.11 24.57 -10.86
N ALA A 14 6.41 25.01 -9.81
CA ALA A 14 5.42 24.20 -9.11
C ALA A 14 4.24 23.83 -10.01
N TRP A 15 3.83 24.72 -10.91
CA TRP A 15 2.76 24.45 -11.87
C TRP A 15 3.21 23.53 -13.02
N LEU A 16 4.43 23.71 -13.55
CA LEU A 16 4.96 22.87 -14.64
C LEU A 16 5.46 21.51 -14.16
N PHE A 17 5.96 21.43 -12.93
CA PHE A 17 6.52 20.23 -12.32
C PHE A 17 5.93 20.08 -10.91
N PRO A 18 4.66 19.69 -10.80
CA PRO A 18 4.03 19.51 -9.49
C PRO A 18 4.79 18.49 -8.68
N ARG A 19 5.02 18.83 -7.41
CA ARG A 19 5.64 17.89 -6.47
C ARG A 19 4.71 16.71 -6.27
N ARG A 20 5.29 15.53 -6.12
CA ARG A 20 4.54 14.29 -5.90
C ARG A 20 4.67 13.86 -4.47
N VAL A 21 3.55 13.49 -3.88
CA VAL A 21 3.47 12.98 -2.51
C VAL A 21 2.75 11.63 -2.53
N CYS A 22 3.35 10.64 -1.88
CA CYS A 22 2.73 9.36 -1.58
C CYS A 22 2.21 9.41 -0.15
N LEU A 23 0.98 8.97 0.09
CA LEU A 23 0.32 9.00 1.40
C LEU A 23 -0.14 7.60 1.79
N GLU A 24 0.27 7.12 2.95
CA GLU A 24 -0.27 5.93 3.58
C GLU A 24 -1.30 6.33 4.63
N ILE A 25 -2.49 5.74 4.52
CA ILE A 25 -3.62 6.00 5.39
C ILE A 25 -3.71 4.88 6.43
N GLN A 26 -3.64 5.25 7.71
CA GLN A 26 -3.86 4.36 8.85
C GLN A 26 -4.80 5.04 9.85
N ASP A 27 -5.58 4.28 10.61
CA ASP A 27 -6.61 4.86 11.50
C ASP A 27 -6.05 5.84 12.54
N GLN A 28 -4.79 5.67 12.94
CA GLN A 28 -4.16 6.50 13.98
C GLN A 28 -3.11 7.48 13.44
N ALA A 29 -2.74 7.38 12.18
CA ALA A 29 -1.71 8.22 11.58
C ALA A 29 -1.80 8.26 10.06
N LEU A 30 -1.30 9.34 9.48
CA LEU A 30 -0.98 9.44 8.07
C LEU A 30 0.54 9.48 7.93
N THR A 31 1.10 8.68 7.04
CA THR A 31 2.52 8.77 6.72
C THR A 31 2.66 9.25 5.28
N ALA A 32 3.43 10.31 5.07
CA ALA A 32 3.68 10.85 3.74
C ALA A 32 5.15 10.76 3.35
N LEU A 33 5.38 10.59 2.06
CA LEU A 33 6.68 10.55 1.41
C LEU A 33 6.63 11.42 0.17
N ALA A 34 7.54 12.38 0.05
CA ALA A 34 7.61 13.25 -1.11
C ALA A 34 8.77 12.89 -2.04
N LEU A 35 8.47 12.91 -3.34
CA LEU A 35 9.41 12.63 -4.41
C LEU A 35 9.83 13.92 -5.14
N GLU A 36 11.14 14.09 -5.35
CA GLU A 36 11.72 15.06 -6.26
C GLU A 36 12.46 14.31 -7.38
N GLY A 37 11.81 14.19 -8.53
CA GLY A 37 12.28 13.29 -9.60
C GLY A 37 12.23 11.84 -9.13
N SER A 38 13.38 11.15 -9.10
CA SER A 38 13.52 9.78 -8.62
C SER A 38 14.04 9.67 -7.18
N THR A 39 14.15 10.80 -6.47
CA THR A 39 14.72 10.85 -5.13
C THR A 39 13.64 11.14 -4.09
N ILE A 40 13.66 10.41 -2.99
CA ILE A 40 12.82 10.71 -1.83
C ILE A 40 13.44 11.91 -1.10
N ALA A 41 12.71 13.02 -1.14
CA ALA A 41 13.16 14.30 -0.58
C ALA A 41 12.72 14.48 0.87
N TRP A 42 11.58 13.88 1.25
CA TRP A 42 11.00 14.02 2.58
C TRP A 42 10.11 12.82 2.93
N CYS A 43 10.07 12.48 4.21
CA CYS A 43 9.14 11.50 4.75
C CYS A 43 8.82 11.85 6.20
N GLU A 44 7.52 11.83 6.55
CA GLU A 44 7.06 12.16 7.91
C GLU A 44 5.75 11.45 8.21
N THR A 45 5.50 11.21 9.51
CA THR A 45 4.23 10.65 10.01
C THR A 45 3.49 11.72 10.81
N LEU A 46 2.24 11.97 10.44
CA LEU A 46 1.30 12.83 11.13
C LEU A 46 0.40 11.96 12.01
N PRO A 47 0.50 12.02 13.35
CA PRO A 47 -0.42 11.34 14.22
C PRO A 47 -1.81 11.98 14.10
N LEU A 48 -2.86 11.15 14.07
CA LEU A 48 -4.24 11.60 14.02
C LEU A 48 -4.89 11.53 15.40
N PRO A 49 -5.78 12.48 15.74
CA PRO A 49 -6.63 12.37 16.91
C PRO A 49 -7.49 11.10 16.85
N GLU A 50 -7.78 10.54 18.01
CA GLU A 50 -8.64 9.35 18.10
C GLU A 50 -10.03 9.62 17.49
N GLY A 51 -10.52 8.68 16.68
CA GLY A 51 -11.83 8.75 16.05
C GLY A 51 -11.93 9.64 14.81
N VAL A 52 -10.85 10.25 14.34
CA VAL A 52 -10.85 11.00 13.06
C VAL A 52 -10.98 10.04 11.88
N LEU A 53 -10.33 8.88 11.96
CA LEU A 53 -10.51 7.76 11.05
C LEU A 53 -11.01 6.54 11.82
N VAL A 54 -11.94 5.81 11.23
CA VAL A 54 -12.44 4.53 11.74
C VAL A 54 -12.50 3.53 10.58
N LYS A 55 -11.64 2.54 10.58
CA LYS A 55 -11.51 1.55 9.48
C LYS A 55 -11.33 2.25 8.13
N ALA A 56 -10.41 3.19 8.08
CA ALA A 56 -10.11 4.05 6.93
C ALA A 56 -11.23 5.05 6.55
N TRP A 57 -12.35 5.11 7.26
CA TRP A 57 -13.42 6.06 6.99
C TRP A 57 -13.15 7.40 7.67
N PRO A 58 -13.04 8.50 6.93
CA PRO A 58 -12.95 9.84 7.52
C PRO A 58 -14.28 10.20 8.20
N GLN A 59 -14.21 10.49 9.49
CA GLN A 59 -15.39 10.86 10.28
C GLN A 59 -15.67 12.37 10.24
N GLN A 60 -14.63 13.16 9.96
CA GLN A 60 -14.68 14.62 9.90
C GLN A 60 -13.87 15.08 8.66
N ALA A 61 -14.46 14.93 7.49
CA ALA A 61 -13.77 15.15 6.21
C ALA A 61 -13.15 16.54 6.08
N GLU A 62 -13.89 17.61 6.44
CA GLU A 62 -13.38 18.98 6.36
C GLU A 62 -12.17 19.20 7.27
N ALA A 63 -12.31 18.85 8.56
CA ALA A 63 -11.22 19.03 9.53
C ALA A 63 -9.98 18.19 9.20
N LEU A 64 -10.18 16.99 8.66
CA LEU A 64 -9.09 16.14 8.20
C LEU A 64 -8.42 16.71 6.95
N GLY A 65 -9.20 17.25 6.01
CA GLY A 65 -8.69 17.92 4.81
C GLY A 65 -7.86 19.14 5.17
N ASP A 66 -8.35 20.02 6.05
CA ASP A 66 -7.60 21.18 6.53
C ASP A 66 -6.30 20.76 7.22
N LEU A 67 -6.34 19.75 8.10
CA LEU A 67 -5.16 19.22 8.78
C LEU A 67 -4.09 18.73 7.80
N ILE A 68 -4.49 17.97 6.77
CA ILE A 68 -3.57 17.45 5.74
C ILE A 68 -3.02 18.60 4.90
N GLY A 69 -3.89 19.54 4.50
CA GLY A 69 -3.51 20.70 3.72
C GLY A 69 -2.48 21.56 4.42
N ASP A 70 -2.75 21.94 5.67
CA ASP A 70 -1.83 22.74 6.50
C ASP A 70 -0.51 22.01 6.71
N TRP A 71 -0.54 20.72 7.05
CA TRP A 71 0.65 19.90 7.21
C TRP A 71 1.57 19.93 5.97
N LEU A 72 0.99 19.70 4.78
CA LEU A 72 1.77 19.69 3.54
C LEU A 72 2.24 21.09 3.12
N ILE A 73 1.46 22.14 3.39
CA ILE A 73 1.87 23.53 3.16
C ILE A 73 3.08 23.88 4.04
N GLU A 74 3.05 23.55 5.34
CA GLU A 74 4.17 23.76 6.26
C GLU A 74 5.45 23.06 5.83
N ARG A 75 5.33 21.91 5.18
CA ARG A 75 6.46 21.13 4.63
C ARG A 75 6.89 21.57 3.23
N GLY A 76 6.22 22.59 2.66
CA GLY A 76 6.55 23.16 1.36
C GLY A 76 6.01 22.38 0.17
N TYR A 77 4.92 21.62 0.37
CA TYR A 77 4.23 20.84 -0.68
C TYR A 77 2.80 21.34 -0.99
N PRO A 78 2.56 22.67 -1.11
CA PRO A 78 1.24 23.16 -1.46
C PRO A 78 0.83 22.68 -2.86
N GLY A 79 -0.41 22.24 -3.02
CA GLY A 79 -0.94 21.81 -4.31
C GLY A 79 -0.21 20.62 -4.93
N ALA A 80 0.40 19.77 -4.11
CA ALA A 80 1.09 18.58 -4.58
C ALA A 80 0.13 17.62 -5.29
N ARG A 81 0.65 16.86 -6.24
CA ARG A 81 -0.04 15.69 -6.79
C ARG A 81 0.15 14.53 -5.83
N LEU A 82 -0.93 13.88 -5.49
CA LEU A 82 -0.97 12.89 -4.44
C LEU A 82 -1.41 11.54 -4.97
N ARG A 83 -0.69 10.49 -4.58
CA ARG A 83 -1.19 9.12 -4.57
C ARG A 83 -1.35 8.66 -3.15
N ALA A 84 -2.40 7.90 -2.87
CA ALA A 84 -2.60 7.34 -1.55
C ALA A 84 -2.78 5.82 -1.61
N VAL A 85 -2.34 5.14 -0.56
CA VAL A 85 -2.62 3.72 -0.35
C VAL A 85 -3.65 3.57 0.74
N LEU A 86 -4.74 2.87 0.40
CA LEU A 86 -5.78 2.50 1.33
C LEU A 86 -5.32 1.33 2.21
N PRO A 87 -5.72 1.28 3.48
CA PRO A 87 -5.47 0.12 4.33
C PRO A 87 -5.99 -1.17 3.71
N TRP A 88 -5.39 -2.30 4.08
CA TRP A 88 -5.72 -3.59 3.49
C TRP A 88 -7.21 -3.96 3.59
N GLY A 89 -7.87 -3.60 4.69
CA GLY A 89 -9.30 -3.86 4.88
C GLY A 89 -10.25 -2.95 4.11
N ALA A 90 -9.74 -1.86 3.51
CA ALA A 90 -10.54 -0.86 2.78
C ALA A 90 -10.59 -1.10 1.27
N SER A 91 -9.71 -1.96 0.76
CA SER A 91 -9.65 -2.34 -0.64
C SER A 91 -9.36 -3.84 -0.76
N GLY A 92 -9.70 -4.41 -1.88
CA GLY A 92 -9.48 -5.84 -2.13
C GLY A 92 -9.02 -6.10 -3.56
N TRP A 93 -8.67 -7.33 -3.80
CA TRP A 93 -8.35 -7.78 -5.13
C TRP A 93 -8.77 -9.24 -5.31
N ARG A 94 -9.03 -9.62 -6.58
CA ARG A 94 -9.32 -11.00 -6.98
C ARG A 94 -8.69 -11.30 -8.33
N ARG A 95 -8.03 -12.43 -8.47
CA ARG A 95 -7.62 -12.94 -9.77
C ARG A 95 -8.82 -13.62 -10.42
N LEU A 96 -9.13 -13.20 -11.63
CA LEU A 96 -10.21 -13.73 -12.42
C LEU A 96 -9.63 -14.55 -13.58
N GLN A 97 -10.30 -15.65 -13.87
CA GLN A 97 -10.09 -16.44 -15.06
C GLN A 97 -11.44 -16.70 -15.71
N TRP A 98 -11.56 -16.43 -16.99
CA TRP A 98 -12.78 -16.72 -17.74
C TRP A 98 -12.47 -17.47 -19.03
N PRO A 99 -13.46 -18.23 -19.56
CA PRO A 99 -13.27 -18.98 -20.77
C PRO A 99 -13.14 -18.06 -22.00
N GLU A 100 -12.44 -18.52 -23.02
CA GLU A 100 -12.24 -17.79 -24.28
C GLU A 100 -13.56 -17.35 -24.93
N SER A 101 -14.62 -18.13 -24.74
CA SER A 101 -15.97 -17.81 -25.22
C SER A 101 -16.57 -16.55 -24.63
N ALA A 102 -16.04 -16.05 -23.51
CA ALA A 102 -16.52 -14.86 -22.81
C ALA A 102 -15.85 -13.56 -23.26
N ALA A 103 -14.87 -13.62 -24.19
CA ALA A 103 -14.04 -12.48 -24.60
C ALA A 103 -14.80 -11.26 -25.12
N ALA A 104 -15.98 -11.45 -25.65
CA ALA A 104 -16.81 -10.39 -26.22
C ALA A 104 -17.87 -9.85 -25.25
N GLN A 105 -17.97 -10.40 -24.04
CA GLN A 105 -18.99 -10.00 -23.07
C GLN A 105 -18.51 -8.83 -22.22
N PRO A 106 -19.40 -7.90 -21.83
CA PRO A 106 -19.11 -6.86 -20.88
C PRO A 106 -18.66 -7.46 -19.54
N LEU A 107 -17.69 -6.82 -18.87
CA LEU A 107 -17.15 -7.31 -17.60
C LEU A 107 -18.24 -7.56 -16.55
N GLY A 108 -19.22 -6.67 -16.45
CA GLY A 108 -20.33 -6.79 -15.49
C GLY A 108 -21.16 -8.06 -15.65
N GLU A 109 -21.25 -8.63 -16.87
CA GLU A 109 -21.96 -9.88 -17.15
C GLU A 109 -21.10 -11.11 -16.84
N LEU A 110 -19.76 -10.92 -16.73
CA LEU A 110 -18.82 -12.00 -16.47
C LEU A 110 -18.56 -12.19 -14.96
N LEU A 111 -18.88 -11.19 -14.14
CA LEU A 111 -18.65 -11.25 -12.70
C LEU A 111 -19.79 -12.04 -12.03
N PRO A 112 -19.47 -13.06 -11.20
CA PRO A 112 -20.47 -13.70 -10.37
C PRO A 112 -21.17 -12.67 -9.47
N PRO A 113 -22.52 -12.75 -9.31
CA PRO A 113 -23.27 -11.77 -8.52
C PRO A 113 -22.82 -11.65 -7.05
N ASP A 114 -22.34 -12.74 -6.48
CA ASP A 114 -21.85 -12.87 -5.10
C ASP A 114 -20.38 -12.46 -4.92
N LEU A 115 -19.65 -12.28 -6.03
CA LEU A 115 -18.23 -11.92 -6.01
C LEU A 115 -17.96 -10.66 -5.18
N GLY A 116 -18.82 -9.65 -5.26
CA GLY A 116 -18.67 -8.41 -4.50
C GLY A 116 -18.64 -8.66 -3.00
N ALA A 117 -19.61 -9.40 -2.48
CA ALA A 117 -19.69 -9.74 -1.07
C ALA A 117 -18.54 -10.65 -0.60
N GLU A 118 -18.17 -11.64 -1.42
CA GLU A 118 -17.11 -12.60 -1.08
C GLU A 118 -15.70 -11.99 -1.13
N ALA A 119 -15.41 -11.20 -2.15
CA ALA A 119 -14.06 -10.68 -2.37
C ALA A 119 -13.82 -9.30 -1.75
N PHE A 120 -14.86 -8.48 -1.62
CA PHE A 120 -14.75 -7.07 -1.24
C PHE A 120 -15.66 -6.66 -0.08
N GLY A 121 -16.49 -7.58 0.41
CA GLY A 121 -17.39 -7.32 1.56
C GLY A 121 -18.55 -6.37 1.27
N ALA A 122 -18.86 -6.09 -0.01
CA ALA A 122 -19.97 -5.24 -0.44
C ALA A 122 -20.56 -5.73 -1.77
N PRO A 123 -21.83 -5.42 -2.08
CA PRO A 123 -22.43 -5.69 -3.38
C PRO A 123 -21.67 -5.01 -4.53
N LEU A 124 -21.69 -5.61 -5.73
CA LEU A 124 -20.93 -5.09 -6.89
C LEU A 124 -21.34 -3.67 -7.30
N ASP A 125 -22.59 -3.29 -7.12
CA ASP A 125 -23.13 -1.96 -7.42
C ASP A 125 -22.68 -0.86 -6.44
N GLN A 126 -22.05 -1.23 -5.33
CA GLN A 126 -21.45 -0.33 -4.34
C GLN A 126 -19.93 -0.25 -4.44
N LEU A 127 -19.35 -0.92 -5.43
CA LEU A 127 -17.89 -1.01 -5.62
C LEU A 127 -17.46 -0.23 -6.84
N ASP A 128 -16.37 0.51 -6.70
CA ASP A 128 -15.56 0.94 -7.82
C ASP A 128 -14.56 -0.18 -8.15
N LEU A 129 -14.62 -0.66 -9.38
CA LEU A 129 -13.88 -1.82 -9.84
C LEU A 129 -12.93 -1.45 -10.97
N CYS A 130 -11.66 -1.82 -10.79
CA CYS A 130 -10.62 -1.68 -11.81
C CYS A 130 -10.13 -3.06 -12.24
N VAL A 131 -10.05 -3.28 -13.55
CA VAL A 131 -9.58 -4.53 -14.14
C VAL A 131 -8.22 -4.32 -14.79
N HIS A 132 -7.25 -5.09 -14.35
CA HIS A 132 -5.91 -5.10 -14.93
C HIS A 132 -5.67 -6.42 -15.67
N PRO A 133 -5.57 -6.43 -17.00
CA PRO A 133 -5.26 -7.63 -17.77
C PRO A 133 -3.91 -8.21 -17.36
N LEU A 134 -3.83 -9.53 -17.22
CA LEU A 134 -2.58 -10.24 -16.95
C LEU A 134 -2.04 -10.83 -18.27
N GLU A 135 -0.77 -11.23 -18.26
CA GLU A 135 -0.11 -11.82 -19.44
C GLU A 135 -0.72 -13.14 -19.92
N GLY A 136 -1.43 -13.84 -19.03
CA GLY A 136 -2.19 -15.04 -19.38
C GLY A 136 -3.41 -14.69 -20.23
N LYS A 137 -3.69 -15.48 -21.30
CA LYS A 137 -4.96 -15.34 -22.01
C LYS A 137 -6.11 -15.57 -21.05
N TRP A 138 -7.09 -14.65 -21.04
CA TRP A 138 -8.33 -14.76 -20.25
C TRP A 138 -8.10 -14.68 -18.72
N GLU A 139 -7.05 -13.98 -18.32
CA GLU A 139 -6.78 -13.71 -16.91
C GLU A 139 -6.72 -12.21 -16.66
N ALA A 140 -7.25 -11.78 -15.52
CA ALA A 140 -7.11 -10.41 -15.04
C ALA A 140 -7.05 -10.34 -13.52
N LEU A 141 -6.47 -9.26 -13.01
CA LEU A 141 -6.58 -8.84 -11.64
C LEU A 141 -7.71 -7.83 -11.52
N LEU A 142 -8.73 -8.18 -10.76
CA LEU A 142 -9.81 -7.28 -10.37
C LEU A 142 -9.41 -6.63 -9.06
N LEU A 143 -9.40 -5.31 -9.04
CA LEU A 143 -9.23 -4.49 -7.86
C LEU A 143 -10.57 -3.85 -7.53
N GLY A 144 -10.89 -3.70 -6.25
CA GLY A 144 -12.14 -3.10 -5.84
C GLY A 144 -12.04 -2.40 -4.50
N ALA A 145 -12.75 -1.30 -4.37
CA ALA A 145 -12.99 -0.60 -3.12
C ALA A 145 -14.42 -0.06 -3.12
N ARG A 146 -14.94 0.24 -1.94
CA ARG A 146 -16.29 0.84 -1.83
C ARG A 146 -16.29 2.24 -2.42
N THR A 147 -17.26 2.52 -3.29
CA THR A 147 -17.40 3.80 -3.98
C THR A 147 -17.55 4.96 -2.98
N ASP A 148 -18.39 4.79 -1.96
CA ASP A 148 -18.62 5.80 -0.93
C ASP A 148 -17.34 6.11 -0.10
N LEU A 149 -16.49 5.11 0.16
CA LEU A 149 -15.20 5.33 0.80
C LEU A 149 -14.24 6.13 -0.09
N LEU A 150 -14.19 5.80 -1.38
CA LEU A 150 -13.36 6.52 -2.35
C LEU A 150 -13.81 7.98 -2.47
N GLU A 151 -15.13 8.22 -2.58
CA GLU A 151 -15.71 9.56 -2.63
C GLU A 151 -15.35 10.37 -1.36
N ALA A 152 -15.48 9.77 -0.17
CA ALA A 152 -15.11 10.42 1.07
C ALA A 152 -13.62 10.85 1.11
N TRP A 153 -12.71 10.03 0.58
CA TRP A 153 -11.30 10.40 0.48
C TRP A 153 -11.03 11.43 -0.60
N ILE A 154 -11.73 11.38 -1.72
CA ILE A 154 -11.65 12.41 -2.76
C ILE A 154 -12.03 13.77 -2.18
N ASP A 155 -13.11 13.83 -1.39
CA ASP A 155 -13.57 15.05 -0.74
C ASP A 155 -12.55 15.58 0.28
N VAL A 156 -11.98 14.72 1.14
CA VAL A 156 -10.91 15.10 2.07
C VAL A 156 -9.72 15.70 1.35
N LEU A 157 -9.26 15.06 0.28
CA LEU A 157 -8.08 15.51 -0.44
C LEU A 157 -8.34 16.75 -1.29
N ALA A 158 -9.56 16.91 -1.80
CA ALA A 158 -10.00 18.13 -2.45
C ALA A 158 -10.03 19.32 -1.47
N GLN A 159 -10.54 19.12 -0.25
CA GLN A 159 -10.51 20.10 0.83
C GLN A 159 -9.08 20.48 1.20
N ALA A 160 -8.16 19.52 1.23
CA ALA A 160 -6.72 19.77 1.45
C ALA A 160 -6.03 20.55 0.32
N GLY A 161 -6.72 20.85 -0.78
CA GLY A 161 -6.17 21.54 -1.94
C GLY A 161 -5.17 20.69 -2.74
N LEU A 162 -5.30 19.38 -2.70
CA LEU A 162 -4.41 18.42 -3.36
C LEU A 162 -5.07 17.85 -4.62
N ALA A 163 -4.24 17.57 -5.63
CA ALA A 163 -4.67 16.86 -6.82
C ALA A 163 -4.44 15.36 -6.63
N LEU A 164 -5.52 14.58 -6.49
CA LEU A 164 -5.44 13.14 -6.37
C LEU A 164 -5.15 12.49 -7.72
N ASP A 165 -4.01 11.81 -7.84
CA ASP A 165 -3.62 11.03 -9.03
C ASP A 165 -4.12 9.59 -8.98
N GLY A 166 -4.35 9.05 -7.77
CA GLY A 166 -4.90 7.72 -7.59
C GLY A 166 -4.93 7.22 -6.16
N LEU A 167 -5.84 6.30 -5.90
CA LEU A 167 -5.94 5.52 -4.68
C LEU A 167 -5.56 4.07 -5.03
N GLU A 168 -4.62 3.50 -4.29
CA GLU A 168 -4.12 2.15 -4.55
C GLU A 168 -4.45 1.19 -3.42
N ALA A 169 -4.61 -0.08 -3.77
CA ALA A 169 -4.80 -1.15 -2.79
C ALA A 169 -3.47 -1.53 -2.12
N ALA A 170 -3.46 -1.70 -0.81
CA ALA A 170 -2.26 -2.12 -0.06
C ALA A 170 -1.62 -3.41 -0.60
N GLY A 171 -2.43 -4.38 -1.02
CA GLY A 171 -1.93 -5.62 -1.62
C GLY A 171 -1.11 -5.42 -2.90
N VAL A 172 -1.45 -4.41 -3.71
CA VAL A 172 -0.70 -4.06 -4.93
C VAL A 172 0.63 -3.40 -4.58
N CYS A 173 0.64 -2.46 -3.62
CA CYS A 173 1.86 -1.85 -3.14
C CYS A 173 2.80 -2.89 -2.53
N CYS A 174 2.27 -3.80 -1.71
CA CYS A 174 3.02 -4.90 -1.12
C CYS A 174 3.60 -5.84 -2.19
N ALA A 175 2.85 -6.14 -3.26
CA ALA A 175 3.32 -6.95 -4.39
C ALA A 175 4.49 -6.29 -5.13
N ARG A 176 4.46 -4.98 -5.35
CA ARG A 176 5.59 -4.24 -5.98
C ARG A 176 6.86 -4.33 -5.14
N VAL A 177 6.73 -4.12 -3.83
CA VAL A 177 7.86 -4.21 -2.89
C VAL A 177 8.45 -5.61 -2.89
N ALA A 178 7.63 -6.64 -2.82
CA ALA A 178 8.06 -8.03 -2.86
C ALA A 178 8.74 -8.39 -4.19
N THR A 179 8.20 -7.89 -5.31
CA THR A 179 8.79 -8.07 -6.64
C THR A 179 10.15 -7.40 -6.73
N GLY A 180 10.30 -6.17 -6.23
CA GLY A 180 11.58 -5.46 -6.15
C GLY A 180 12.62 -6.21 -5.31
N ALA A 181 12.19 -6.86 -4.22
CA ALA A 181 13.03 -7.70 -3.37
C ALA A 181 13.20 -9.13 -3.90
N GLN A 182 12.59 -9.48 -5.02
CA GLN A 182 12.60 -10.80 -5.65
C GLN A 182 12.13 -11.93 -4.71
N VAL A 183 11.15 -11.65 -3.85
CA VAL A 183 10.54 -12.67 -2.99
C VAL A 183 9.14 -13.04 -3.49
N PRO A 184 8.83 -14.35 -3.62
CA PRO A 184 7.53 -14.81 -4.09
C PRO A 184 6.46 -14.81 -2.99
N LEU A 185 6.86 -14.70 -1.73
CA LEU A 185 5.98 -14.75 -0.57
C LEU A 185 6.34 -13.62 0.37
N VAL A 186 5.35 -12.83 0.79
CA VAL A 186 5.55 -11.72 1.70
C VAL A 186 4.50 -11.73 2.80
N LEU A 187 4.96 -11.53 4.04
CA LEU A 187 4.12 -11.24 5.19
C LEU A 187 4.08 -9.74 5.40
N PHE A 188 2.89 -9.17 5.29
CA PHE A 188 2.61 -7.80 5.70
C PHE A 188 1.97 -7.83 7.08
N ALA A 189 2.56 -7.09 8.03
CA ALA A 189 2.09 -7.06 9.40
C ALA A 189 1.59 -5.66 9.78
N GLU A 190 0.35 -5.60 10.25
CA GLU A 190 -0.30 -4.47 10.92
C GLU A 190 -0.45 -4.81 12.42
N ALA A 191 -0.90 -3.87 13.24
CA ALA A 191 -0.99 -4.05 14.68
C ALA A 191 -1.90 -5.21 15.10
N ASP A 192 -3.07 -5.31 14.47
CA ASP A 192 -4.16 -6.23 14.82
C ASP A 192 -4.33 -7.39 13.84
N GLN A 193 -3.65 -7.36 12.70
CA GLN A 193 -3.75 -8.39 11.66
C GLN A 193 -2.48 -8.49 10.82
N CYS A 194 -2.27 -9.66 10.24
CA CYS A 194 -1.25 -9.87 9.23
C CYS A 194 -1.88 -10.39 7.94
N TRP A 195 -1.16 -10.19 6.84
CA TRP A 195 -1.54 -10.68 5.53
C TRP A 195 -0.37 -11.41 4.89
N LEU A 196 -0.57 -12.68 4.55
CA LEU A 196 0.38 -13.43 3.76
C LEU A 196 -0.03 -13.36 2.30
N LEU A 197 0.86 -12.87 1.45
CA LEU A 197 0.65 -12.68 0.03
C LEU A 197 1.61 -13.55 -0.76
N LEU A 198 1.06 -14.41 -1.63
CA LEU A 198 1.80 -15.21 -2.59
C LEU A 198 1.76 -14.53 -3.96
N LEU A 199 2.92 -14.36 -4.57
CA LEU A 199 3.10 -13.77 -5.88
C LEU A 199 3.48 -14.82 -6.92
N SER A 200 3.04 -14.60 -8.15
CA SER A 200 3.51 -15.33 -9.32
C SER A 200 3.88 -14.30 -10.39
N HIS A 201 5.15 -14.26 -10.77
CA HIS A 201 5.67 -13.27 -11.72
C HIS A 201 5.33 -11.82 -11.33
N GLY A 202 5.46 -11.49 -10.04
CA GLY A 202 5.17 -10.15 -9.52
C GLY A 202 3.68 -9.80 -9.36
N VAL A 203 2.79 -10.71 -9.72
CA VAL A 203 1.33 -10.51 -9.61
C VAL A 203 0.78 -11.24 -8.40
N PRO A 204 -0.09 -10.60 -7.57
CA PRO A 204 -0.77 -11.26 -6.50
C PRO A 204 -1.57 -12.48 -7.01
N ARG A 205 -1.28 -13.65 -6.45
CA ARG A 205 -1.96 -14.89 -6.81
C ARG A 205 -2.94 -15.34 -5.73
N TRP A 206 -2.56 -15.12 -4.47
CA TRP A 206 -3.29 -15.60 -3.34
C TRP A 206 -2.94 -14.78 -2.09
N GLN A 207 -3.88 -14.59 -1.19
CA GLN A 207 -3.69 -13.92 0.09
C GLN A 207 -4.37 -14.70 1.21
N TRP A 208 -3.78 -14.58 2.41
CA TRP A 208 -4.35 -15.16 3.63
C TRP A 208 -4.29 -14.12 4.74
N ARG A 209 -5.43 -13.87 5.36
CA ARG A 209 -5.51 -13.05 6.55
C ARG A 209 -5.13 -13.91 7.76
N LEU A 210 -4.27 -13.36 8.60
CA LEU A 210 -3.72 -14.00 9.78
C LEU A 210 -3.97 -13.08 11.00
N PRO A 211 -3.94 -13.64 12.23
CA PRO A 211 -3.93 -12.85 13.46
C PRO A 211 -2.80 -11.81 13.46
N GLY A 212 -2.97 -10.75 14.24
CA GLY A 212 -1.94 -9.73 14.39
C GLY A 212 -0.78 -10.16 15.29
N PRO A 213 0.33 -9.42 15.27
CA PRO A 213 1.53 -9.75 16.07
C PRO A 213 1.29 -9.76 17.58
N ALA A 214 0.26 -9.08 18.08
CA ALA A 214 -0.14 -9.14 19.49
C ALA A 214 -0.61 -10.53 19.92
N GLN A 215 -1.07 -11.35 18.97
CA GLN A 215 -1.50 -12.74 19.16
C GLN A 215 -0.45 -13.70 18.59
N LEU A 216 0.81 -13.52 18.96
CA LEU A 216 1.94 -14.23 18.35
C LEU A 216 1.79 -15.76 18.28
N PRO A 217 1.31 -16.48 19.32
CA PRO A 217 1.11 -17.94 19.23
C PRO A 217 0.11 -18.34 18.14
N ASP A 218 -1.02 -17.65 18.05
CA ASP A 218 -2.06 -17.93 17.06
C ASP A 218 -1.57 -17.56 15.65
N LEU A 219 -0.87 -16.42 15.53
CA LEU A 219 -0.22 -16.02 14.28
C LEU A 219 0.74 -17.10 13.78
N MET A 220 1.59 -17.66 14.66
CA MET A 220 2.56 -18.68 14.24
C MET A 220 1.88 -19.96 13.81
N ALA A 221 0.86 -20.42 14.53
CA ALA A 221 0.12 -21.63 14.20
C ALA A 221 -0.59 -21.51 12.83
N GLU A 222 -1.26 -20.39 12.57
CA GLU A 222 -1.93 -20.16 11.30
C GLU A 222 -0.94 -19.90 10.15
N LEU A 223 0.17 -19.23 10.43
CA LEU A 223 1.23 -19.01 9.44
C LEU A 223 1.87 -20.32 8.99
N GLU A 224 2.12 -21.25 9.88
CA GLU A 224 2.64 -22.58 9.50
C GLU A 224 1.70 -23.30 8.52
N LEU A 225 0.39 -23.25 8.78
CA LEU A 225 -0.61 -23.81 7.87
C LEU A 225 -0.61 -23.11 6.51
N ALA A 226 -0.56 -21.78 6.52
CA ALA A 226 -0.54 -20.97 5.33
C ALA A 226 0.73 -21.22 4.49
N LEU A 227 1.90 -21.31 5.14
CA LEU A 227 3.17 -21.65 4.50
C LEU A 227 3.15 -23.06 3.91
N ALA A 228 2.59 -24.03 4.63
CA ALA A 228 2.45 -25.40 4.13
C ALA A 228 1.52 -25.47 2.91
N TYR A 229 0.48 -24.64 2.87
CA TYR A 229 -0.39 -24.50 1.71
C TYR A 229 0.35 -23.84 0.54
N ALA A 230 1.03 -22.71 0.78
CA ALA A 230 1.79 -21.98 -0.25
C ALA A 230 2.85 -22.88 -0.91
N ARG A 231 3.59 -23.67 -0.13
CA ARG A 231 4.60 -24.63 -0.63
C ARG A 231 4.00 -25.74 -1.50
N ARG A 232 2.75 -26.15 -1.22
CA ARG A 232 2.03 -27.12 -2.07
C ARG A 232 1.59 -26.51 -3.40
N GLN A 233 1.25 -25.22 -3.39
CA GLN A 233 0.89 -24.49 -4.62
C GLN A 233 2.10 -24.18 -5.50
N ASP A 234 3.22 -23.85 -4.87
CA ASP A 234 4.48 -23.53 -5.53
C ASP A 234 5.67 -24.00 -4.67
N PRO A 235 6.32 -25.10 -5.05
CA PRO A 235 7.48 -25.63 -4.33
C PRO A 235 8.66 -24.66 -4.24
N ALA A 236 8.81 -23.73 -5.18
CA ALA A 236 9.87 -22.73 -5.16
C ALA A 236 9.77 -21.78 -3.96
N VAL A 237 8.56 -21.57 -3.44
CA VAL A 237 8.30 -20.78 -2.22
C VAL A 237 9.07 -21.33 -1.01
N GLY A 238 9.21 -22.65 -0.92
CA GLY A 238 9.94 -23.29 0.19
C GLY A 238 11.45 -23.04 0.18
N MET A 239 12.01 -22.61 -0.95
CA MET A 239 13.44 -22.32 -1.13
C MET A 239 13.77 -20.82 -1.10
N SER A 240 12.75 -19.97 -1.04
CA SER A 240 12.90 -18.51 -1.02
C SER A 240 12.66 -17.97 0.40
N PRO A 241 13.35 -16.90 0.81
CA PRO A 241 13.07 -16.26 2.09
C PRO A 241 11.64 -15.70 2.11
N LEU A 242 11.07 -15.63 3.31
CA LEU A 242 9.83 -14.91 3.55
C LEU A 242 10.12 -13.42 3.61
N GLY A 243 9.56 -12.65 2.70
CA GLY A 243 9.61 -11.19 2.76
C GLY A 243 8.80 -10.69 3.96
N LEU A 244 9.33 -9.74 4.70
CA LEU A 244 8.63 -9.10 5.82
C LEU A 244 8.48 -7.61 5.55
N VAL A 245 7.24 -7.15 5.50
CA VAL A 245 6.84 -5.74 5.41
C VAL A 245 6.05 -5.38 6.65
N LEU A 246 6.45 -4.32 7.34
CA LEU A 246 5.79 -3.84 8.54
C LEU A 246 5.03 -2.55 8.26
N SER A 247 3.88 -2.38 8.88
CA SER A 247 3.23 -1.08 9.00
C SER A 247 3.69 -0.35 10.28
N GLY A 248 3.49 0.97 10.31
CA GLY A 248 3.98 1.80 11.42
C GLY A 248 3.56 1.34 12.81
N ALA A 249 2.38 0.74 12.94
CA ALA A 249 1.85 0.26 14.22
C ALA A 249 2.50 -1.05 14.74
N CYS A 250 3.24 -1.78 13.90
CA CYS A 250 3.88 -3.05 14.27
C CYS A 250 5.34 -2.94 14.69
N VAL A 251 5.89 -1.73 14.69
CA VAL A 251 7.32 -1.52 14.97
C VAL A 251 7.70 -2.01 16.36
N GLU A 252 6.83 -1.85 17.35
CA GLU A 252 7.09 -2.28 18.73
C GLU A 252 7.15 -3.82 18.87
N GLN A 253 6.38 -4.55 18.07
CA GLN A 253 6.35 -6.02 18.07
C GLN A 253 7.45 -6.66 17.20
N ARG A 254 8.19 -5.86 16.45
CA ARG A 254 9.20 -6.32 15.50
C ARG A 254 10.24 -7.26 16.11
N GLU A 255 10.74 -6.92 17.30
CA GLU A 255 11.78 -7.69 17.98
C GLU A 255 11.32 -9.09 18.39
N ALA A 256 10.01 -9.25 18.69
CA ALA A 256 9.43 -10.54 19.00
C ALA A 256 9.02 -11.32 17.74
N LEU A 257 8.52 -10.61 16.73
CA LEU A 257 7.99 -11.21 15.51
C LEU A 257 9.09 -11.87 14.68
N ARG A 258 10.22 -11.19 14.48
CA ARG A 258 11.29 -11.68 13.60
C ARG A 258 11.87 -13.04 14.02
N PRO A 259 12.28 -13.27 15.27
CA PRO A 259 12.78 -14.57 15.71
C PRO A 259 11.73 -15.68 15.60
N ALA A 260 10.45 -15.37 15.85
CA ALA A 260 9.38 -16.32 15.70
C ALA A 260 9.18 -16.73 14.22
N LEU A 261 9.23 -15.79 13.31
CA LEU A 261 9.16 -16.04 11.85
C LEU A 261 10.36 -16.85 11.36
N GLU A 262 11.57 -16.60 11.85
CA GLU A 262 12.77 -17.38 11.52
C GLU A 262 12.63 -18.86 11.94
N GLY A 263 11.82 -19.16 12.96
CA GLY A 263 11.51 -20.53 13.38
C GLY A 263 10.62 -21.30 12.40
N VAL A 264 9.79 -20.63 11.60
CA VAL A 264 8.82 -21.26 10.68
C VAL A 264 9.20 -21.10 9.21
N ALA A 265 9.96 -20.06 8.86
CA ALA A 265 10.44 -19.80 7.50
C ALA A 265 11.76 -20.53 7.25
N SER A 266 11.72 -21.71 6.64
CA SER A 266 12.89 -22.58 6.43
C SER A 266 14.05 -21.96 5.65
N ALA A 267 13.76 -20.99 4.76
CA ALA A 267 14.75 -20.24 3.98
C ALA A 267 15.10 -18.88 4.61
N GLY A 268 14.64 -18.62 5.84
CA GLY A 268 14.84 -17.37 6.57
C GLY A 268 13.83 -16.29 6.26
N VAL A 269 14.01 -15.14 6.92
CA VAL A 269 13.16 -13.96 6.78
C VAL A 269 13.98 -12.82 6.19
N LEU A 270 13.45 -12.18 5.16
CA LEU A 270 14.04 -10.99 4.52
C LEU A 270 13.21 -9.75 4.90
N PRO A 271 13.65 -8.93 5.85
CA PRO A 271 13.05 -7.63 6.09
C PRO A 271 13.23 -6.76 4.85
N ILE A 272 12.14 -6.18 4.38
CA ILE A 272 12.19 -5.28 3.23
C ILE A 272 12.39 -3.87 3.75
N ASP A 273 13.60 -3.35 3.55
CA ASP A 273 14.00 -2.00 3.98
C ASP A 273 13.96 -1.03 2.78
N PRO A 274 12.97 -0.13 2.72
CA PRO A 274 12.86 0.86 1.67
C PRO A 274 14.06 1.80 1.56
N VAL A 275 14.71 2.11 2.68
CA VAL A 275 15.88 3.01 2.66
C VAL A 275 17.07 2.39 1.97
N ALA A 276 17.28 1.09 2.17
CA ALA A 276 18.34 0.36 1.49
C ALA A 276 18.05 0.18 -0.02
N ALA A 277 16.77 0.15 -0.39
CA ALA A 277 16.32 -0.09 -1.76
C ALA A 277 16.11 1.19 -2.59
N GLY A 278 15.92 2.34 -1.94
CA GLY A 278 15.50 3.59 -2.59
C GLY A 278 16.60 4.63 -2.74
N ALA A 279 16.37 5.58 -3.64
CA ALA A 279 17.17 6.78 -3.77
C ALA A 279 16.67 7.83 -2.76
N TRP A 280 17.35 7.97 -1.64
CA TRP A 280 17.02 8.94 -0.59
C TRP A 280 17.94 10.15 -0.65
N SER A 281 17.38 11.35 -0.43
CA SER A 281 18.21 12.51 -0.14
C SER A 281 18.89 12.33 1.24
N ALA A 282 20.08 12.87 1.40
CA ALA A 282 20.79 12.79 2.70
C ALA A 282 19.97 13.42 3.85
N SER A 283 19.22 14.50 3.56
CA SER A 283 18.33 15.15 4.53
C SER A 283 17.15 14.27 4.91
N ALA A 284 16.50 13.62 3.95
CA ALA A 284 15.38 12.72 4.22
C ALA A 284 15.81 11.48 5.01
N ALA A 285 16.93 10.87 4.63
CA ALA A 285 17.48 9.72 5.35
C ALA A 285 17.87 10.06 6.81
N THR A 286 18.38 11.27 7.05
CA THR A 286 18.75 11.73 8.40
C THR A 286 17.52 12.13 9.23
N ALA A 287 16.47 12.67 8.60
CA ALA A 287 15.24 13.10 9.28
C ALA A 287 14.34 11.93 9.70
N LEU A 288 14.58 10.73 9.15
CA LEU A 288 13.84 9.53 9.50
C LEU A 288 14.12 9.13 10.94
N ASN A 289 13.18 9.46 11.82
CA ASN A 289 13.21 9.00 13.22
C ASN A 289 12.50 7.63 13.27
N GLY A 290 13.27 6.57 13.49
CA GLY A 290 12.76 5.22 13.70
C GLY A 290 13.02 4.23 12.55
N PRO A 291 12.53 2.99 12.70
CA PRO A 291 12.77 1.92 11.73
C PRO A 291 12.15 2.22 10.37
N THR A 292 12.92 1.98 9.31
CA THR A 292 12.55 2.30 7.94
C THR A 292 11.68 1.24 7.27
N ASP A 293 11.70 0.03 7.80
CA ASP A 293 10.88 -1.10 7.35
C ASP A 293 9.37 -0.86 7.48
N ARG A 294 8.93 0.08 8.35
CA ARG A 294 7.53 0.55 8.45
C ARG A 294 7.01 1.28 7.21
N LEU A 295 7.88 1.65 6.30
CA LEU A 295 7.54 2.42 5.09
C LEU A 295 7.29 1.52 3.87
N GLY A 296 7.13 0.21 4.05
CA GLY A 296 7.03 -0.73 2.95
C GLY A 296 5.89 -0.44 1.97
N LEU A 297 4.69 -0.09 2.44
CA LEU A 297 3.57 0.26 1.56
C LEU A 297 3.83 1.57 0.81
N LEU A 298 4.33 2.59 1.51
CA LEU A 298 4.70 3.86 0.88
C LEU A 298 5.78 3.68 -0.18
N TRP A 299 6.75 2.81 0.08
CA TRP A 299 7.76 2.47 -0.90
C TRP A 299 7.15 1.80 -2.13
N GLY A 300 6.23 0.83 -1.93
CA GLY A 300 5.50 0.19 -3.02
C GLY A 300 4.67 1.19 -3.85
N LEU A 301 4.10 2.20 -3.20
CA LEU A 301 3.41 3.30 -3.87
C LEU A 301 4.38 4.19 -4.65
N ALA A 302 5.51 4.55 -4.05
CA ALA A 302 6.56 5.36 -4.68
C ALA A 302 7.19 4.65 -5.89
N MET A 303 7.39 3.34 -5.83
CA MET A 303 7.91 2.55 -6.96
C MET A 303 7.04 2.68 -8.21
N ALA A 304 5.71 2.86 -8.09
CA ALA A 304 4.84 3.10 -9.23
C ALA A 304 5.17 4.42 -9.95
N GLU A 305 5.72 5.39 -9.23
CA GLU A 305 6.13 6.69 -9.78
C GLU A 305 7.56 6.69 -10.34
N LEU A 306 8.39 5.75 -9.89
CA LEU A 306 9.79 5.64 -10.29
C LEU A 306 9.99 4.74 -11.50
N THR A 307 8.99 3.90 -11.81
CA THR A 307 9.01 3.04 -13.00
C THR A 307 8.42 3.81 -14.18
N PRO A 308 9.15 4.01 -15.28
CA PRO A 308 8.69 4.75 -16.45
C PRO A 308 7.56 4.06 -17.20
#